data_3f2e4b8eb1dcf7bacf528300a17e17f3
#
_entry.id   3f2e4b8eb1dcf7bacf528300a17e17f3
#
_cell.length_a   1.000
_cell.length_b   1.000
_cell.length_c   1.000
_cell.angle_alpha   90.00
_cell.angle_beta   90.00
_cell.angle_gamma   90.00
#
_symmetry.space_group_name_H-M   'P 1'
#
loop_
_entity.id
_entity.type
_entity.pdbx_description
1 polymer ?
#
loop_
_entity_poly.entity_id
_entity_poly.type
_entity_poly.pdbx_seq_one_letter_code
_entity_poly.pdbx_strand_id
1 'polypeptide(L)'
;LDEIIKHMENCAILAHEAGVDCIEVHGDRLVGSLCSPILNHRTDEYGGDLANRTRFALTLVKRLKTIVPDMVIDYKLPIVTPLGENSFRGKGGLPLDEACIFAKELEACGVDTLHVAQANHTGNMGDTIPAMGTQPYGFMVSYSKKIKELVSIPVSVVGRIVTPEA
;
A
#
# COMPACT_ATOMS: atom_id res chain seq x y z
N LEU A 1 -4.51 13.27 13.08
CA LEU A 1 -4.57 12.56 11.80
C LEU A 1 -5.55 13.24 10.83
N ASP A 2 -6.68 13.77 11.28
CA ASP A 2 -7.66 14.47 10.42
C ASP A 2 -7.08 15.65 9.65
N GLU A 3 -6.18 16.39 10.26
CA GLU A 3 -5.50 17.52 9.61
C GLU A 3 -4.61 17.04 8.44
N ILE A 4 -3.96 15.90 8.60
CA ILE A 4 -3.17 15.28 7.53
C ILE A 4 -4.09 14.88 6.37
N ILE A 5 -5.23 14.26 6.66
CA ILE A 5 -6.20 13.90 5.61
C ILE A 5 -6.67 15.16 4.86
N LYS A 6 -6.99 16.26 5.55
CA LYS A 6 -7.38 17.52 4.91
C LYS A 6 -6.29 18.06 3.96
N HIS A 7 -5.03 17.95 4.35
CA HIS A 7 -3.94 18.37 3.47
C HIS A 7 -3.83 17.46 2.23
N MET A 8 -4.00 16.15 2.39
CA MET A 8 -4.02 15.21 1.25
C MET A 8 -5.23 15.46 0.33
N GLU A 9 -6.39 15.78 0.89
CA GLU A 9 -7.58 16.21 0.11
C GLU A 9 -7.28 17.46 -0.73
N ASN A 10 -6.68 18.48 -0.13
CA ASN A 10 -6.29 19.69 -0.85
C ASN A 10 -5.31 19.39 -1.99
N CYS A 11 -4.34 18.51 -1.76
CA CYS A 11 -3.43 18.07 -2.83
C CYS A 11 -4.18 17.39 -3.97
N ALA A 12 -5.17 16.52 -3.67
CA ALA A 12 -5.98 15.86 -4.69
C ALA A 12 -6.84 16.84 -5.49
N ILE A 13 -7.45 17.83 -4.82
CA ILE A 13 -8.22 18.90 -5.48
C ILE A 13 -7.32 19.67 -6.46
N LEU A 14 -6.15 20.12 -6.01
CA LEU A 14 -5.21 20.86 -6.85
C LEU A 14 -4.72 20.01 -8.04
N ALA A 15 -4.47 18.71 -7.83
CA ALA A 15 -4.11 17.80 -8.92
C ALA A 15 -5.26 17.68 -9.93
N HIS A 16 -6.48 17.52 -9.48
CA HIS A 16 -7.68 17.46 -10.32
C HIS A 16 -7.87 18.76 -11.13
N GLU A 17 -7.77 19.92 -10.48
CA GLU A 17 -7.84 21.23 -11.14
C GLU A 17 -6.73 21.43 -12.19
N ALA A 18 -5.56 20.80 -11.98
CA ALA A 18 -4.45 20.81 -12.94
C ALA A 18 -4.63 19.81 -14.11
N GLY A 19 -5.72 19.04 -14.14
CA GLY A 19 -6.02 18.06 -15.18
C GLY A 19 -5.29 16.72 -15.01
N VAL A 20 -4.94 16.34 -13.79
CA VAL A 20 -4.37 15.03 -13.49
C VAL A 20 -5.48 13.99 -13.42
N ASP A 21 -5.37 12.92 -14.19
CA ASP A 21 -6.38 11.85 -14.28
C ASP A 21 -6.27 10.80 -13.18
N CYS A 22 -5.07 10.60 -12.62
CA CYS A 22 -4.79 9.56 -11.64
C CYS A 22 -3.84 10.05 -10.56
N ILE A 23 -4.11 9.68 -9.31
CA ILE A 23 -3.17 9.87 -8.20
C ILE A 23 -2.83 8.55 -7.54
N GLU A 24 -1.57 8.37 -7.17
CA GLU A 24 -1.17 7.25 -6.32
C GLU A 24 -1.26 7.67 -4.84
N VAL A 25 -2.08 6.97 -4.07
CA VAL A 25 -1.98 7.00 -2.61
C VAL A 25 -0.82 6.11 -2.19
N HIS A 26 0.27 6.75 -1.79
CA HIS A 26 1.47 6.02 -1.39
C HIS A 26 1.27 5.35 -0.03
N GLY A 27 0.71 4.14 -0.04
CA GLY A 27 0.38 3.33 1.12
C GLY A 27 1.58 2.81 1.94
N ASP A 28 2.79 3.27 1.61
CA ASP A 28 4.03 3.08 2.33
C ASP A 28 4.31 4.29 3.26
N ARG A 29 5.44 4.38 3.87
CA ARG A 29 5.86 5.51 4.72
C ARG A 29 4.83 5.79 5.83
N LEU A 30 4.24 6.97 5.87
CA LEU A 30 3.29 7.38 6.91
C LEU A 30 2.09 6.42 6.99
N VAL A 31 1.43 6.21 5.88
CA VAL A 31 0.23 5.34 5.82
C VAL A 31 0.60 3.90 6.18
N GLY A 32 1.66 3.37 5.59
CA GLY A 32 2.15 2.03 5.88
C GLY A 32 2.64 1.84 7.32
N SER A 33 3.20 2.89 7.92
CA SER A 33 3.59 2.84 9.34
C SER A 33 2.37 2.74 10.26
N LEU A 34 1.26 3.39 9.90
CA LEU A 34 -0.01 3.24 10.64
C LEU A 34 -0.65 1.87 10.44
N CYS A 35 -0.56 1.29 9.24
CA CYS A 35 -1.06 -0.05 8.95
C CYS A 35 -0.21 -1.17 9.58
N SER A 36 1.08 -0.92 9.76
CA SER A 36 2.07 -1.94 10.14
C SER A 36 1.85 -2.50 11.54
N PRO A 37 1.78 -3.83 11.72
CA PRO A 37 1.80 -4.44 13.04
C PRO A 37 3.16 -4.34 13.73
N ILE A 38 4.23 -3.99 12.97
CA ILE A 38 5.60 -3.88 13.50
C ILE A 38 5.90 -2.47 14.00
N LEU A 39 5.37 -1.43 13.32
CA LEU A 39 5.70 -0.02 13.61
C LEU A 39 4.61 0.69 14.39
N ASN A 40 3.35 0.26 14.27
CA ASN A 40 2.24 0.93 14.93
C ASN A 40 2.07 0.39 16.37
N HIS A 41 2.53 1.18 17.33
CA HIS A 41 2.38 0.92 18.76
C HIS A 41 1.31 1.78 19.42
N ARG A 42 0.38 2.34 18.63
CA ARG A 42 -0.73 3.16 19.16
C ARG A 42 -1.71 2.31 19.94
N THR A 43 -2.34 2.94 20.94
CA THR A 43 -3.35 2.31 21.81
C THR A 43 -4.73 2.93 21.66
N ASP A 44 -4.89 3.86 20.70
CA ASP A 44 -6.16 4.49 20.34
C ASP A 44 -6.84 3.76 19.16
N GLU A 45 -7.89 4.36 18.60
CA GLU A 45 -8.66 3.82 17.47
C GLU A 45 -7.87 3.62 16.15
N TYR A 46 -6.60 3.99 16.12
CA TYR A 46 -5.69 3.79 14.97
C TYR A 46 -4.61 2.73 15.24
N GLY A 47 -4.71 1.99 16.35
CA GLY A 47 -3.74 0.97 16.72
C GLY A 47 -4.36 -0.35 17.17
N GLY A 48 -3.51 -1.36 17.38
CA GLY A 48 -3.95 -2.69 17.81
C GLY A 48 -4.30 -3.61 16.65
N ASP A 49 -5.57 -3.95 16.47
CA ASP A 49 -6.03 -4.87 15.42
C ASP A 49 -5.95 -4.29 14.01
N LEU A 50 -6.13 -5.12 12.99
CA LEU A 50 -6.03 -4.72 11.58
C LEU A 50 -7.03 -3.61 11.24
N ALA A 51 -8.28 -3.74 11.70
CA ALA A 51 -9.33 -2.77 11.38
C ALA A 51 -8.98 -1.36 11.90
N ASN A 52 -8.40 -1.26 13.07
CA ASN A 52 -7.92 0.00 13.63
C ASN A 52 -6.69 0.52 12.88
N ARG A 53 -5.73 -0.33 12.61
CA ARG A 53 -4.49 0.07 11.90
C ARG A 53 -4.76 0.54 10.47
N THR A 54 -5.75 -0.03 9.78
CA THR A 54 -6.11 0.36 8.40
C THR A 54 -7.10 1.51 8.34
N ARG A 55 -7.71 1.89 9.46
CA ARG A 55 -8.73 2.97 9.56
C ARG A 55 -8.33 4.28 8.88
N PHE A 56 -7.10 4.73 9.10
CA PHE A 56 -6.61 5.97 8.50
C PHE A 56 -6.60 5.90 6.97
N ALA A 57 -6.04 4.82 6.41
CA ALA A 57 -5.96 4.62 4.96
C ALA A 57 -7.35 4.53 4.31
N LEU A 58 -8.25 3.75 4.90
CA LEU A 58 -9.61 3.59 4.39
C LEU A 58 -10.41 4.90 4.49
N THR A 59 -10.23 5.67 5.57
CA THR A 59 -10.85 6.99 5.71
C THR A 59 -10.33 7.96 4.65
N LEU A 60 -9.01 7.98 4.42
CA LEU A 60 -8.39 8.81 3.38
C LEU A 60 -8.98 8.49 2.00
N VAL A 61 -8.97 7.21 1.61
CA VAL A 61 -9.50 6.78 0.28
C VAL A 61 -10.96 7.19 0.12
N LYS A 62 -11.83 6.91 1.09
CA LYS A 62 -13.26 7.30 1.04
C LYS A 62 -13.44 8.80 0.85
N ARG A 63 -12.65 9.60 1.55
CA ARG A 63 -12.72 11.06 1.45
C ARG A 63 -12.23 11.55 0.09
N LEU A 64 -11.12 10.99 -0.43
CA LEU A 64 -10.64 11.30 -1.78
C LEU A 64 -11.69 10.98 -2.84
N LYS A 65 -12.29 9.79 -2.81
CA LYS A 65 -13.37 9.41 -3.76
C LYS A 65 -14.62 10.30 -3.63
N THR A 66 -14.82 10.91 -2.48
CA THR A 66 -15.93 11.87 -2.29
C THR A 66 -15.65 13.23 -2.92
N ILE A 67 -14.41 13.73 -2.79
CA ILE A 67 -14.06 15.08 -3.24
C ILE A 67 -13.61 15.16 -4.69
N VAL A 68 -13.01 14.08 -5.22
CA VAL A 68 -12.55 13.94 -6.62
C VAL A 68 -13.06 12.62 -7.22
N PRO A 69 -14.39 12.45 -7.39
CA PRO A 69 -15.00 11.17 -7.71
C PRO A 69 -14.55 10.59 -9.06
N ASP A 70 -14.22 11.44 -10.01
CA ASP A 70 -13.82 11.04 -11.37
C ASP A 70 -12.33 10.74 -11.49
N MET A 71 -11.53 11.07 -10.47
CA MET A 71 -10.11 10.79 -10.45
C MET A 71 -9.83 9.32 -10.14
N VAL A 72 -8.96 8.70 -10.92
CA VAL A 72 -8.46 7.34 -10.64
C VAL A 72 -7.58 7.37 -9.40
N ILE A 73 -7.87 6.47 -8.45
CA ILE A 73 -7.03 6.28 -7.26
C ILE A 73 -6.29 4.95 -7.39
N ASP A 74 -4.99 5.02 -7.62
CA ASP A 74 -4.08 3.90 -7.47
C ASP A 74 -3.60 3.84 -6.01
N TYR A 75 -3.67 2.68 -5.38
CA TYR A 75 -3.18 2.51 -4.00
C TYR A 75 -1.94 1.62 -3.99
N LYS A 76 -0.80 2.19 -3.61
CA LYS A 76 0.41 1.41 -3.40
C LYS A 76 0.29 0.60 -2.13
N LEU A 77 0.18 -0.72 -2.29
CA LEU A 77 0.00 -1.68 -1.21
C LEU A 77 1.34 -2.33 -0.84
N PRO A 78 1.97 -1.89 0.26
CA PRO A 78 3.26 -2.41 0.68
C PRO A 78 3.09 -3.72 1.45
N ILE A 79 3.83 -4.75 1.04
CA ILE A 79 3.85 -6.06 1.69
C ILE A 79 5.20 -6.29 2.35
N VAL A 80 5.20 -6.67 3.62
CA VAL A 80 6.39 -7.18 4.29
C VAL A 80 6.61 -8.64 3.88
N THR A 81 7.83 -8.97 3.49
CA THR A 81 8.16 -10.33 3.02
C THR A 81 9.07 -11.03 4.03
N PRO A 82 8.94 -12.36 4.19
CA PRO A 82 9.83 -13.10 5.07
C PRO A 82 11.31 -12.95 4.66
N LEU A 83 12.18 -12.76 5.63
CA LEU A 83 13.63 -12.74 5.47
C LEU A 83 14.29 -13.98 6.09
N GLY A 84 13.62 -14.61 7.04
CA GLY A 84 14.03 -15.80 7.76
C GLY A 84 13.01 -16.11 8.86
N GLU A 85 13.33 -17.02 9.75
CA GLU A 85 12.46 -17.35 10.86
C GLU A 85 12.28 -16.12 11.77
N ASN A 86 11.04 -15.69 11.96
CA ASN A 86 10.65 -14.51 12.75
C ASN A 86 11.29 -13.18 12.31
N SER A 87 11.77 -13.08 11.08
CA SER A 87 12.29 -11.83 10.54
C SER A 87 11.64 -11.48 9.21
N PHE A 88 11.47 -10.16 8.96
CA PHE A 88 10.78 -9.66 7.79
C PHE A 88 11.62 -8.61 7.07
N ARG A 89 11.48 -8.58 5.76
CA ARG A 89 11.99 -7.52 4.91
C ARG A 89 10.93 -6.43 4.81
N GLY A 90 11.34 -5.21 5.13
CA GLY A 90 10.45 -4.07 5.27
C GLY A 90 9.68 -4.08 6.59
N LYS A 91 9.17 -2.92 6.99
CA LYS A 91 8.43 -2.75 8.26
C LYS A 91 7.15 -1.93 8.10
N GLY A 92 7.13 -0.99 7.17
CA GLY A 92 6.02 -0.09 6.93
C GLY A 92 4.99 -0.68 5.95
N GLY A 93 4.42 -1.81 6.29
CA GLY A 93 3.45 -2.51 5.46
C GLY A 93 2.78 -3.65 6.20
N LEU A 94 2.08 -4.50 5.48
CA LEU A 94 1.30 -5.60 6.03
C LEU A 94 1.90 -6.96 5.66
N PRO A 95 1.79 -7.98 6.53
CA PRO A 95 1.93 -9.38 6.13
C PRO A 95 0.92 -9.71 5.03
N LEU A 96 1.21 -10.73 4.21
CA LEU A 96 0.38 -11.05 3.04
C LEU A 96 -1.08 -11.37 3.38
N ASP A 97 -1.33 -12.09 4.45
CA ASP A 97 -2.67 -12.44 4.92
C ASP A 97 -3.50 -11.20 5.27
N GLU A 98 -2.93 -10.29 6.04
CA GLU A 98 -3.55 -8.99 6.35
C GLU A 98 -3.69 -8.11 5.11
N ALA A 99 -2.69 -8.09 4.22
CA ALA A 99 -2.75 -7.35 2.95
C ALA A 99 -3.88 -7.86 2.04
N CYS A 100 -4.15 -9.16 2.04
CA CYS A 100 -5.27 -9.76 1.31
C CYS A 100 -6.63 -9.28 1.83
N ILE A 101 -6.80 -9.14 3.14
CA ILE A 101 -8.02 -8.59 3.74
C ILE A 101 -8.15 -7.12 3.38
N PHE A 102 -7.08 -6.36 3.58
CA PHE A 102 -7.06 -4.93 3.33
C PHE A 102 -7.27 -4.57 1.86
N ALA A 103 -6.77 -5.38 0.91
CA ALA A 103 -7.02 -5.18 -0.52
C ALA A 103 -8.51 -5.18 -0.87
N LYS A 104 -9.30 -6.09 -0.28
CA LYS A 104 -10.76 -6.10 -0.45
C LYS A 104 -11.44 -4.87 0.14
N GLU A 105 -10.96 -4.42 1.29
CA GLU A 105 -11.50 -3.21 1.95
C GLU A 105 -11.18 -1.96 1.13
N LEU A 106 -9.98 -1.87 0.53
CA LEU A 106 -9.59 -0.79 -0.38
C LEU A 106 -10.48 -0.76 -1.63
N GLU A 107 -10.70 -1.90 -2.28
CA GLU A 107 -11.63 -2.02 -3.41
C GLU A 107 -13.04 -1.58 -3.01
N ALA A 108 -13.56 -2.06 -1.87
CA ALA A 108 -14.87 -1.67 -1.35
C ALA A 108 -14.98 -0.17 -1.00
N CYS A 109 -13.85 0.49 -0.72
CA CYS A 109 -13.78 1.92 -0.48
C CYS A 109 -13.67 2.76 -1.75
N GLY A 110 -13.53 2.12 -2.93
CA GLY A 110 -13.48 2.78 -4.22
C GLY A 110 -12.08 3.02 -4.80
N VAL A 111 -11.06 2.29 -4.33
CA VAL A 111 -9.77 2.24 -5.02
C VAL A 111 -9.97 1.61 -6.40
N ASP A 112 -9.39 2.24 -7.43
CA ASP A 112 -9.56 1.81 -8.82
C ASP A 112 -8.49 0.81 -9.28
N THR A 113 -7.30 0.86 -8.68
CA THR A 113 -6.18 -0.06 -8.97
C THR A 113 -5.27 -0.21 -7.75
N LEU A 114 -4.62 -1.35 -7.64
CA LEU A 114 -3.63 -1.64 -6.60
C LEU A 114 -2.23 -1.79 -7.21
N HIS A 115 -1.25 -1.16 -6.58
CA HIS A 115 0.16 -1.29 -6.91
C HIS A 115 0.88 -2.07 -5.81
N VAL A 116 1.10 -3.36 -6.01
CA VAL A 116 1.76 -4.23 -5.03
C VAL A 116 3.26 -4.01 -5.05
N ALA A 117 3.84 -3.72 -3.90
CA ALA A 117 5.26 -3.45 -3.74
C ALA A 117 5.83 -4.07 -2.47
N GLN A 118 7.14 -4.28 -2.44
CA GLN A 118 7.85 -4.59 -1.21
C GLN A 118 7.71 -3.41 -0.24
N ALA A 119 7.32 -3.68 0.98
CA ALA A 119 7.24 -2.68 2.03
C ALA A 119 8.60 -1.99 2.23
N ASN A 120 8.57 -0.67 2.35
CA ASN A 120 9.76 0.11 2.60
C ASN A 120 10.21 -0.06 4.05
N HIS A 121 11.49 0.17 4.25
CA HIS A 121 12.09 0.17 5.55
C HIS A 121 12.85 1.49 5.75
N THR A 122 12.45 2.21 6.77
CA THR A 122 13.20 3.39 7.19
C THR A 122 14.57 2.97 7.70
N GLY A 123 15.61 3.19 6.91
CA GLY A 123 17.00 3.02 7.31
C GLY A 123 17.83 2.01 6.51
N ASN A 124 17.24 1.07 5.80
CA ASN A 124 18.00 0.13 4.97
C ASN A 124 17.39 -0.03 3.56
N MET A 125 17.94 0.70 2.60
CA MET A 125 17.51 0.62 1.20
C MET A 125 17.70 -0.76 0.59
N GLY A 126 18.62 -1.56 1.08
CA GLY A 126 18.83 -2.94 0.62
C GLY A 126 17.64 -3.87 0.87
N ASP A 127 16.77 -3.53 1.81
CA ASP A 127 15.56 -4.31 2.08
C ASP A 127 14.46 -4.06 1.03
N THR A 128 14.38 -2.84 0.50
CA THR A 128 13.33 -2.42 -0.44
C THR A 128 13.79 -2.44 -1.89
N ILE A 129 15.06 -2.16 -2.13
CA ILE A 129 15.70 -2.21 -3.44
C ILE A 129 16.84 -3.24 -3.36
N PRO A 130 16.51 -4.54 -3.42
CA PRO A 130 17.50 -5.59 -3.24
C PRO A 130 18.55 -5.52 -4.36
N ALA A 131 19.81 -5.61 -3.96
CA ALA A 131 20.93 -5.67 -4.90
C ALA A 131 20.81 -6.91 -5.81
N MET A 132 21.46 -6.87 -6.96
CA MET A 132 21.53 -8.04 -7.87
C MET A 132 21.96 -9.30 -7.09
N GLY A 133 21.26 -10.39 -7.31
CA GLY A 133 21.55 -11.67 -6.69
C GLY A 133 20.99 -11.89 -5.27
N THR A 134 20.44 -10.86 -4.62
CA THR A 134 19.88 -11.01 -3.26
C THR A 134 18.43 -11.47 -3.23
N GLN A 135 17.71 -11.30 -4.33
CA GLN A 135 16.31 -11.73 -4.50
C GLN A 135 16.13 -12.35 -5.89
N PRO A 136 15.25 -13.32 -6.05
CA PRO A 136 14.85 -13.82 -7.37
C PRO A 136 14.24 -12.70 -8.22
N TYR A 137 14.33 -12.82 -9.54
CA TYR A 137 13.57 -11.95 -10.45
C TYR A 137 12.08 -12.18 -10.26
N GLY A 138 11.30 -11.09 -10.31
CA GLY A 138 9.85 -11.17 -10.17
C GLY A 138 9.35 -11.70 -8.82
N PHE A 139 10.14 -11.62 -7.75
CA PHE A 139 9.78 -12.21 -6.43
C PHE A 139 8.45 -11.69 -5.88
N MET A 140 8.02 -10.48 -6.25
CA MET A 140 6.74 -9.91 -5.82
C MET A 140 5.54 -10.41 -6.65
N VAL A 141 5.76 -11.07 -7.79
CA VAL A 141 4.68 -11.53 -8.68
C VAL A 141 3.76 -12.53 -7.97
N SER A 142 4.31 -13.44 -7.17
CA SER A 142 3.51 -14.41 -6.41
C SER A 142 2.59 -13.75 -5.38
N TYR A 143 3.01 -12.64 -4.79
CA TYR A 143 2.22 -11.85 -3.84
C TYR A 143 1.09 -11.10 -4.56
N SER A 144 1.41 -10.43 -5.67
CA SER A 144 0.41 -9.71 -6.47
C SER A 144 -0.64 -10.64 -7.06
N LYS A 145 -0.24 -11.86 -7.49
CA LYS A 145 -1.18 -12.88 -7.98
C LYS A 145 -2.21 -13.26 -6.91
N LYS A 146 -1.77 -13.51 -5.68
CA LYS A 146 -2.69 -13.84 -4.58
C LYS A 146 -3.67 -12.71 -4.28
N ILE A 147 -3.23 -11.45 -4.34
CA ILE A 147 -4.11 -10.29 -4.17
C ILE A 147 -5.07 -10.20 -5.35
N LYS A 148 -4.59 -10.35 -6.60
CA LYS A 148 -5.45 -10.31 -7.80
C LYS A 148 -6.56 -11.37 -7.80
N GLU A 149 -6.32 -12.53 -7.21
CA GLU A 149 -7.33 -13.58 -7.06
C GLU A 149 -8.50 -13.17 -6.12
N LEU A 150 -8.33 -12.11 -5.33
CA LEU A 150 -9.29 -11.68 -4.30
C LEU A 150 -10.03 -10.38 -4.65
N VAL A 151 -9.56 -9.64 -5.66
CA VAL A 151 -10.13 -8.36 -6.10
C VAL A 151 -10.43 -8.37 -7.59
N SER A 152 -11.42 -7.58 -8.02
CA SER A 152 -11.79 -7.43 -9.43
C SER A 152 -10.99 -6.34 -10.14
N ILE A 153 -10.54 -5.32 -9.40
CA ILE A 153 -9.76 -4.19 -9.91
C ILE A 153 -8.38 -4.61 -10.45
N PRO A 154 -7.78 -3.83 -11.35
CA PRO A 154 -6.41 -4.06 -11.82
C PRO A 154 -5.41 -4.13 -10.67
N VAL A 155 -4.41 -4.99 -10.81
CA VAL A 155 -3.28 -5.10 -9.87
C VAL A 155 -1.99 -5.04 -10.65
N SER A 156 -1.20 -4.02 -10.38
CA SER A 156 0.17 -3.88 -10.86
C SER A 156 1.16 -4.36 -9.81
N VAL A 157 2.38 -4.64 -10.22
CA VAL A 157 3.44 -5.10 -9.32
C VAL A 157 4.80 -4.53 -9.72
N VAL A 158 5.62 -4.23 -8.73
CA VAL A 158 7.02 -3.83 -8.90
C VAL A 158 7.92 -4.73 -8.06
N GLY A 159 9.08 -5.06 -8.60
CA GLY A 159 10.10 -5.82 -7.88
C GLY A 159 10.91 -6.75 -8.80
N ARG A 160 12.03 -6.23 -9.34
CA ARG A 160 12.98 -6.98 -10.19
C ARG A 160 12.33 -7.72 -11.38
N ILE A 161 11.36 -7.09 -12.01
CA ILE A 161 10.77 -7.59 -13.26
C ILE A 161 11.63 -7.06 -14.39
N VAL A 162 12.31 -7.95 -15.13
CA VAL A 162 13.30 -7.59 -16.14
C VAL A 162 12.94 -8.10 -17.54
N THR A 163 11.99 -9.01 -17.64
CA THR A 163 11.47 -9.53 -18.90
C THR A 163 9.94 -9.63 -18.85
N PRO A 164 9.25 -9.65 -20.02
CA PRO A 164 7.80 -9.83 -20.08
C PRO A 164 7.29 -11.17 -19.52
N GLU A 165 8.17 -12.17 -19.47
CA GLU A 165 7.87 -13.53 -18.98
C GLU A 165 8.05 -13.70 -17.46
N ALA A 166 8.49 -12.65 -16.77
CA ALA A 166 8.78 -12.68 -15.33
C ALA A 166 7.51 -12.79 -14.46
#